data_35c8dd57754f84ec6e486d3831ab3e46
#
_entry.id   35c8dd57754f84ec6e486d3831ab3e46
#
_cell.length_a   1.000
_cell.length_b   1.000
_cell.length_c   1.000
_cell.angle_alpha   90.00
_cell.angle_beta   90.00
_cell.angle_gamma   90.00
#
_symmetry.space_group_name_H-M   'P 1'
#
loop_
_entity.id
_entity.type
_entity.pdbx_description
1 polymer ?
#
loop_
_entity_poly.entity_id
_entity_poly.type
_entity_poly.pdbx_seq_one_letter_code
_entity_poly.pdbx_strand_id
1 'polypeptide(L)'
;GGPHGPYKQSERLDTYRPYVDKLIEDGHAYYCWCSQERLAQLRADRAAAKSPQTGYDRMCLGMTKEERAKLPGFTENPVVRMRVPDDVELGFDDLIRGHVRAPRPDDQVILKADGFPTYHMAVVVDDHLMGIDTVVRGEEWISSTPKHILLYTWLGWQVPRFAHMPLLRNSDKSKISKRKNPAARLMWFREQGYLPDALRNFLQLLAYPILGKGQEVESFESFVARFDWADIATGGPVFDLKKLDWLNGQYIRNLGPEALTSRVFEYVDRM
;
A
#
# COMPACT_ATOMS: atom_id res chain seq x y z
N GLY A 1 20.12 1.99 -5.95
CA GLY A 1 20.80 2.47 -4.76
C GLY A 1 20.54 3.94 -4.50
N GLY A 2 20.74 4.35 -3.27
CA GLY A 2 20.60 5.71 -2.78
C GLY A 2 21.22 5.83 -1.40
N PRO A 3 21.15 7.02 -0.73
CA PRO A 3 21.87 7.29 0.52
C PRO A 3 21.27 6.61 1.76
N HIS A 4 20.06 6.03 1.66
CA HIS A 4 19.30 5.49 2.80
C HIS A 4 19.31 3.95 2.86
N GLY A 5 20.25 3.28 2.16
CA GLY A 5 20.35 1.81 2.20
C GLY A 5 20.70 1.24 3.58
N PRO A 6 20.52 -0.07 3.76
CA PRO A 6 20.00 -1.05 2.81
C PRO A 6 18.49 -0.88 2.56
N TYR A 7 18.01 -1.28 1.36
CA TYR A 7 16.59 -1.10 0.95
C TYR A 7 15.75 -2.38 1.02
N LYS A 8 16.35 -3.51 1.37
CA LYS A 8 15.61 -4.76 1.57
C LYS A 8 15.25 -4.89 3.04
N GLN A 9 13.97 -5.10 3.33
CA GLN A 9 13.48 -5.25 4.70
C GLN A 9 14.22 -6.33 5.49
N SER A 10 14.57 -7.46 4.86
CA SER A 10 15.33 -8.54 5.49
C SER A 10 16.75 -8.16 5.94
N GLU A 11 17.31 -7.10 5.38
CA GLU A 11 18.64 -6.56 5.74
C GLU A 11 18.54 -5.45 6.80
N ARG A 12 17.32 -5.15 7.30
CA ARG A 12 17.00 -4.03 8.21
C ARG A 12 16.37 -4.48 9.53
N LEU A 13 16.37 -5.77 9.84
CA LEU A 13 15.62 -6.30 10.99
C LEU A 13 15.97 -5.64 12.32
N ASP A 14 17.24 -5.36 12.55
CA ASP A 14 17.71 -4.71 13.78
C ASP A 14 17.25 -3.24 13.91
N THR A 15 16.81 -2.64 12.80
CA THR A 15 16.36 -1.25 12.76
C THR A 15 15.02 -1.06 13.47
N TYR A 16 14.13 -2.05 13.44
CA TYR A 16 12.73 -1.88 13.88
C TYR A 16 12.56 -2.05 15.39
N ARG A 17 13.35 -2.91 16.01
CA ARG A 17 13.18 -3.28 17.43
C ARG A 17 13.26 -2.10 18.39
N PRO A 18 14.21 -1.15 18.28
CA PRO A 18 14.28 0.01 19.18
C PRO A 18 13.01 0.87 19.18
N TYR A 19 12.36 1.01 18.02
CA TYR A 19 11.12 1.79 17.91
C TYR A 19 9.92 1.04 18.49
N VAL A 20 9.88 -0.28 18.39
CA VAL A 20 8.85 -1.09 19.06
C VAL A 20 9.00 -1.00 20.58
N ASP A 21 10.23 -1.10 21.09
CA ASP A 21 10.52 -1.00 22.52
C ASP A 21 10.12 0.38 23.05
N LYS A 22 10.43 1.46 22.31
CA LYS A 22 9.96 2.82 22.65
C LYS A 22 8.44 2.90 22.71
N LEU A 23 7.71 2.32 21.77
CA LEU A 23 6.24 2.32 21.79
C LEU A 23 5.69 1.58 23.03
N ILE A 24 6.37 0.53 23.49
CA ILE A 24 5.98 -0.19 24.71
C ILE A 24 6.25 0.68 25.95
N GLU A 25 7.43 1.28 26.03
CA GLU A 25 7.82 2.16 27.15
C GLU A 25 6.87 3.36 27.29
N ASP A 26 6.48 3.95 26.17
CA ASP A 26 5.55 5.08 26.12
C ASP A 26 4.06 4.66 26.31
N GLY A 27 3.78 3.37 26.45
CA GLY A 27 2.42 2.85 26.66
C GLY A 27 1.53 2.82 25.41
N HIS A 28 2.12 2.97 24.21
CA HIS A 28 1.45 2.92 22.92
C HIS A 28 1.42 1.52 22.29
N ALA A 29 2.13 0.57 22.89
CA ALA A 29 2.13 -0.83 22.51
C ALA A 29 2.21 -1.74 23.75
N TYR A 30 1.88 -3.00 23.58
CA TYR A 30 1.91 -3.99 24.65
C TYR A 30 2.14 -5.40 24.15
N TYR A 31 2.66 -6.27 24.99
CA TYR A 31 2.84 -7.69 24.71
C TYR A 31 1.50 -8.43 24.71
N CYS A 32 1.32 -9.32 23.74
CA CYS A 32 0.18 -10.20 23.65
C CYS A 32 0.65 -11.66 23.64
N TRP A 33 0.33 -12.40 24.71
CA TRP A 33 0.65 -13.82 24.91
C TRP A 33 -0.53 -14.74 24.55
N CYS A 34 -1.39 -14.35 23.62
CA CYS A 34 -2.47 -15.20 23.13
C CYS A 34 -1.97 -16.18 22.08
N SER A 35 -2.28 -17.47 22.28
CA SER A 35 -1.98 -18.52 21.31
C SER A 35 -2.80 -18.35 20.02
N GLN A 36 -2.32 -18.96 18.93
CA GLN A 36 -3.00 -18.94 17.62
C GLN A 36 -4.39 -19.58 17.70
N GLU A 37 -4.51 -20.68 18.46
CA GLU A 37 -5.74 -21.44 18.67
C GLU A 37 -6.79 -20.57 19.37
N ARG A 38 -6.40 -19.87 20.45
CA ARG A 38 -7.29 -18.93 21.13
C ARG A 38 -7.79 -17.83 20.22
N LEU A 39 -6.90 -17.23 19.43
CA LEU A 39 -7.27 -16.17 18.49
C LEU A 39 -8.15 -16.68 17.34
N ALA A 40 -7.97 -17.94 16.91
CA ALA A 40 -8.84 -18.57 15.93
C ALA A 40 -10.23 -18.85 16.52
N GLN A 41 -10.31 -19.35 17.78
CA GLN A 41 -11.57 -19.57 18.48
C GLN A 41 -12.34 -18.26 18.67
N LEU A 42 -11.67 -17.19 19.14
CA LEU A 42 -12.29 -15.86 19.27
C LEU A 42 -12.94 -15.37 17.97
N ARG A 43 -12.25 -15.56 16.83
CA ARG A 43 -12.80 -15.19 15.52
C ARG A 43 -14.02 -16.03 15.15
N ALA A 44 -13.96 -17.35 15.41
CA ALA A 44 -15.06 -18.26 15.14
C ALA A 44 -16.31 -17.92 15.99
N ASP A 45 -16.12 -17.69 17.29
CA ASP A 45 -17.20 -17.34 18.22
C ASP A 45 -17.89 -16.03 17.82
N ARG A 46 -17.09 -15.00 17.46
CA ARG A 46 -17.61 -13.71 16.99
C ARG A 46 -18.35 -13.83 15.67
N ALA A 47 -17.84 -14.64 14.74
CA ALA A 47 -18.51 -14.91 13.47
C ALA A 47 -19.85 -15.63 13.68
N ALA A 48 -19.88 -16.66 14.55
CA ALA A 48 -21.09 -17.40 14.89
C ALA A 48 -22.15 -16.50 15.57
N ALA A 49 -21.70 -15.61 16.45
CA ALA A 49 -22.56 -14.63 17.13
C ALA A 49 -22.94 -13.43 16.27
N LYS A 50 -22.45 -13.34 15.01
CA LYS A 50 -22.60 -12.15 14.14
C LYS A 50 -22.24 -10.84 14.88
N SER A 51 -21.19 -10.91 15.70
CA SER A 51 -20.74 -9.77 16.51
C SER A 51 -20.29 -8.61 15.63
N PRO A 52 -20.64 -7.37 15.94
CA PRO A 52 -20.10 -6.20 15.28
C PRO A 52 -18.60 -5.99 15.58
N GLN A 53 -18.10 -6.58 16.68
CA GLN A 53 -16.71 -6.56 17.05
C GLN A 53 -15.97 -7.73 16.39
N THR A 54 -15.14 -7.45 15.39
CA THR A 54 -14.41 -8.50 14.63
C THR A 54 -12.95 -8.63 15.04
N GLY A 55 -12.38 -7.65 15.72
CA GLY A 55 -10.96 -7.54 16.03
C GLY A 55 -10.50 -8.32 17.27
N TYR A 56 -9.35 -7.97 17.81
CA TYR A 56 -8.79 -8.53 19.03
C TYR A 56 -9.54 -8.01 20.28
N ASP A 57 -9.74 -8.85 21.29
CA ASP A 57 -10.51 -8.55 22.50
C ASP A 57 -9.71 -7.84 23.61
N ARG A 58 -8.47 -7.49 23.34
CA ARG A 58 -7.56 -6.81 24.27
C ARG A 58 -7.27 -7.58 25.56
N MET A 59 -7.42 -8.89 25.57
CA MET A 59 -7.26 -9.71 26.77
C MET A 59 -5.91 -9.50 27.47
N CYS A 60 -4.83 -9.22 26.73
CA CYS A 60 -3.51 -9.01 27.33
C CYS A 60 -3.23 -7.54 27.71
N LEU A 61 -4.14 -6.61 27.42
CA LEU A 61 -3.92 -5.20 27.73
C LEU A 61 -3.94 -5.00 29.26
N GLY A 62 -2.83 -4.48 29.79
CA GLY A 62 -2.65 -4.25 31.21
C GLY A 62 -2.29 -5.49 32.05
N MET A 63 -2.11 -6.65 31.42
CA MET A 63 -1.67 -7.88 32.12
C MET A 63 -0.16 -8.05 32.06
N THR A 64 0.40 -8.60 33.14
CA THR A 64 1.76 -9.16 33.13
C THR A 64 1.77 -10.54 32.47
N LYS A 65 2.96 -11.04 32.15
CA LYS A 65 3.13 -12.39 31.59
C LYS A 65 2.62 -13.46 32.58
N GLU A 66 2.90 -13.29 33.87
CA GLU A 66 2.54 -14.22 34.93
C GLU A 66 1.03 -14.29 35.14
N GLU A 67 0.35 -13.15 35.06
CA GLU A 67 -1.12 -13.11 35.12
C GLU A 67 -1.73 -13.79 33.92
N ARG A 68 -1.22 -13.51 32.72
CA ARG A 68 -1.73 -14.10 31.47
C ARG A 68 -1.47 -15.61 31.40
N ALA A 69 -0.36 -16.11 31.94
CA ALA A 69 -0.02 -17.53 31.98
C ALA A 69 -1.00 -18.38 32.79
N LYS A 70 -1.73 -17.77 33.73
CA LYS A 70 -2.77 -18.44 34.51
C LYS A 70 -4.09 -18.67 33.76
N LEU A 71 -4.24 -18.07 32.56
CA LEU A 71 -5.46 -18.09 31.77
C LEU A 71 -5.30 -18.99 30.54
N PRO A 72 -6.40 -19.63 30.06
CA PRO A 72 -6.34 -20.47 28.86
C PRO A 72 -5.83 -19.76 27.61
N GLY A 73 -5.19 -20.50 26.72
CA GLY A 73 -4.70 -20.00 25.44
C GLY A 73 -3.49 -19.07 25.57
N PHE A 74 -2.60 -19.36 26.50
CA PHE A 74 -1.32 -18.67 26.66
C PHE A 74 -0.25 -19.25 25.72
N THR A 75 0.71 -18.41 25.32
CA THR A 75 1.95 -18.80 24.64
C THR A 75 3.15 -18.10 25.24
N GLU A 76 4.28 -18.78 25.34
CA GLU A 76 5.55 -18.23 25.79
C GLU A 76 6.15 -17.22 24.79
N ASN A 77 5.77 -17.31 23.52
CA ASN A 77 6.29 -16.49 22.43
C ASN A 77 5.29 -15.35 22.10
N PRO A 78 5.42 -14.16 22.73
CA PRO A 78 4.47 -13.07 22.55
C PRO A 78 4.67 -12.39 21.20
N VAL A 79 3.61 -11.73 20.75
CA VAL A 79 3.67 -10.68 19.75
C VAL A 79 3.53 -9.32 20.44
N VAL A 80 3.91 -8.24 19.76
CA VAL A 80 3.63 -6.88 20.22
C VAL A 80 2.49 -6.31 19.42
N ARG A 81 1.49 -5.76 20.11
CA ARG A 81 0.35 -5.06 19.51
C ARG A 81 0.40 -3.58 19.81
N MET A 82 -0.01 -2.77 18.85
CA MET A 82 -0.30 -1.37 19.10
C MET A 82 -1.54 -1.24 20.01
N ARG A 83 -1.55 -0.22 20.86
CA ARG A 83 -2.70 0.14 21.71
C ARG A 83 -3.45 1.31 21.06
N VAL A 84 -4.48 1.01 20.29
CA VAL A 84 -5.30 2.05 19.65
C VAL A 84 -6.17 2.74 20.70
N PRO A 85 -6.13 4.08 20.85
CA PRO A 85 -6.98 4.80 21.80
C PRO A 85 -8.46 4.58 21.52
N ASP A 86 -9.29 4.62 22.56
CA ASP A 86 -10.74 4.39 22.42
C ASP A 86 -11.52 5.63 21.95
N ASP A 87 -10.98 6.81 22.21
CA ASP A 87 -11.59 8.13 22.12
C ASP A 87 -10.98 9.03 21.02
N VAL A 88 -10.23 8.46 20.08
CA VAL A 88 -9.60 9.22 18.99
C VAL A 88 -10.44 9.19 17.73
N GLU A 89 -10.77 10.37 17.20
CA GLU A 89 -11.29 10.50 15.84
C GLU A 89 -10.15 10.25 14.84
N LEU A 90 -10.34 9.26 13.99
CA LEU A 90 -9.33 8.80 13.04
C LEU A 90 -9.72 9.23 11.62
N GLY A 91 -9.53 10.52 11.35
CA GLY A 91 -9.59 11.09 10.00
C GLY A 91 -8.19 11.47 9.52
N PHE A 92 -8.05 11.63 8.22
CA PHE A 92 -6.84 12.16 7.60
C PHE A 92 -7.17 12.82 6.27
N ASP A 93 -6.31 13.73 5.84
CA ASP A 93 -6.44 14.39 4.54
C ASP A 93 -5.63 13.62 3.49
N ASP A 94 -6.32 13.25 2.40
CA ASP A 94 -5.76 12.56 1.25
C ASP A 94 -5.70 13.50 0.06
N LEU A 95 -4.57 13.53 -0.64
CA LEU A 95 -4.35 14.44 -1.77
C LEU A 95 -5.35 14.25 -2.92
N ILE A 96 -5.89 13.03 -3.06
CA ILE A 96 -6.85 12.68 -4.14
C ILE A 96 -8.29 12.74 -3.65
N ARG A 97 -8.53 12.34 -2.39
CA ARG A 97 -9.89 12.09 -1.87
C ARG A 97 -10.39 13.16 -0.90
N GLY A 98 -9.54 14.16 -0.59
CA GLY A 98 -9.86 15.15 0.44
C GLY A 98 -9.91 14.51 1.83
N HIS A 99 -10.77 15.01 2.70
CA HIS A 99 -10.86 14.48 4.06
C HIS A 99 -11.52 13.09 4.10
N VAL A 100 -10.77 12.10 4.60
CA VAL A 100 -11.21 10.71 4.75
C VAL A 100 -11.48 10.40 6.21
N ARG A 101 -12.72 10.00 6.53
CA ARG A 101 -13.05 9.39 7.82
C ARG A 101 -12.80 7.89 7.74
N ALA A 102 -12.07 7.35 8.69
CA ALA A 102 -11.76 5.94 8.74
C ALA A 102 -12.29 5.33 10.04
N PRO A 103 -12.79 4.09 10.02
CA PRO A 103 -13.18 3.39 11.22
C PRO A 103 -11.96 3.18 12.11
N ARG A 104 -12.20 3.14 13.43
CA ARG A 104 -11.16 2.84 14.39
C ARG A 104 -10.51 1.49 14.07
N PRO A 105 -9.19 1.43 13.89
CA PRO A 105 -8.51 0.17 13.65
C PRO A 105 -8.48 -0.68 14.93
N ASP A 106 -8.32 -1.98 14.74
CA ASP A 106 -8.04 -2.92 15.82
C ASP A 106 -6.60 -2.76 16.35
N ASP A 107 -6.33 -3.27 17.55
CA ASP A 107 -4.99 -3.38 18.11
C ASP A 107 -4.15 -4.37 17.30
N GLN A 108 -3.59 -3.89 16.19
CA GLN A 108 -2.84 -4.71 15.25
C GLN A 108 -1.49 -5.16 15.82
N VAL A 109 -1.07 -6.34 15.40
CA VAL A 109 0.30 -6.80 15.66
C VAL A 109 1.27 -5.91 14.86
N ILE A 110 2.27 -5.36 15.54
CA ILE A 110 3.35 -4.57 14.95
C ILE A 110 4.68 -5.34 14.92
N LEU A 111 4.90 -6.26 15.90
CA LEU A 111 6.06 -7.16 15.92
C LEU A 111 5.56 -8.59 16.13
N LYS A 112 6.01 -9.51 15.28
CA LYS A 112 5.70 -10.93 15.36
C LYS A 112 6.57 -11.64 16.40
N ALA A 113 6.16 -12.84 16.80
CA ALA A 113 6.88 -13.67 17.77
C ALA A 113 8.30 -14.08 17.30
N ASP A 114 8.54 -14.11 15.99
CA ASP A 114 9.84 -14.37 15.37
C ASP A 114 10.78 -13.14 15.32
N GLY A 115 10.35 -12.00 15.88
CA GLY A 115 11.09 -10.73 15.87
C GLY A 115 10.95 -9.92 14.58
N PHE A 116 10.24 -10.42 13.57
CA PHE A 116 9.98 -9.66 12.35
C PHE A 116 8.86 -8.63 12.56
N PRO A 117 9.00 -7.40 12.10
CA PRO A 117 7.92 -6.43 12.09
C PRO A 117 6.81 -6.90 11.13
N THR A 118 5.59 -6.47 11.41
CA THR A 118 4.55 -6.51 10.39
C THR A 118 4.75 -5.38 9.39
N TYR A 119 4.07 -5.46 8.25
CA TYR A 119 4.09 -4.40 7.24
C TYR A 119 3.81 -3.01 7.84
N HIS A 120 2.85 -2.92 8.76
CA HIS A 120 2.44 -1.64 9.36
C HIS A 120 3.57 -0.94 10.12
N MET A 121 4.38 -1.69 10.86
CA MET A 121 5.54 -1.13 11.57
C MET A 121 6.69 -0.87 10.62
N ALA A 122 6.99 -1.82 9.74
CA ALA A 122 8.12 -1.73 8.84
C ALA A 122 8.01 -0.53 7.88
N VAL A 123 6.83 -0.33 7.26
CA VAL A 123 6.64 0.76 6.30
C VAL A 123 6.78 2.14 6.95
N VAL A 124 6.26 2.31 8.17
CA VAL A 124 6.35 3.61 8.89
C VAL A 124 7.80 3.94 9.24
N VAL A 125 8.55 2.95 9.77
CA VAL A 125 9.97 3.15 10.11
C VAL A 125 10.82 3.37 8.86
N ASP A 126 10.61 2.57 7.81
CA ASP A 126 11.38 2.67 6.58
C ASP A 126 11.11 3.97 5.85
N ASP A 127 9.84 4.37 5.71
CA ASP A 127 9.46 5.63 5.06
C ASP A 127 10.07 6.82 5.79
N HIS A 128 10.02 6.84 7.14
CA HIS A 128 10.65 7.90 7.92
C HIS A 128 12.17 7.95 7.71
N LEU A 129 12.87 6.82 7.88
CA LEU A 129 14.32 6.77 7.77
C LEU A 129 14.84 6.98 6.33
N MET A 130 13.99 6.71 5.34
CA MET A 130 14.29 6.94 3.92
C MET A 130 13.86 8.33 3.43
N GLY A 131 13.29 9.16 4.30
CA GLY A 131 12.90 10.54 3.98
C GLY A 131 11.72 10.65 3.04
N ILE A 132 10.77 9.71 3.10
CA ILE A 132 9.53 9.74 2.30
C ILE A 132 8.60 10.82 2.84
N ASP A 133 8.25 11.79 2.02
CA ASP A 133 7.35 12.90 2.35
C ASP A 133 5.92 12.70 1.83
N THR A 134 5.75 11.81 0.86
CA THR A 134 4.45 11.54 0.22
C THR A 134 4.31 10.05 -0.08
N VAL A 135 3.28 9.42 0.50
CA VAL A 135 2.96 8.00 0.33
C VAL A 135 1.87 7.84 -0.71
N VAL A 136 2.23 7.33 -1.90
CA VAL A 136 1.30 7.06 -3.00
C VAL A 136 1.07 5.55 -3.08
N ARG A 137 -0.20 5.10 -2.91
CA ARG A 137 -0.53 3.66 -2.90
C ARG A 137 -1.98 3.40 -3.31
N GLY A 138 -2.38 2.15 -3.45
CA GLY A 138 -3.75 1.78 -3.80
C GLY A 138 -4.77 2.06 -2.67
N GLU A 139 -6.00 2.33 -3.04
CA GLU A 139 -7.12 2.64 -2.14
C GLU A 139 -7.43 1.55 -1.10
N GLU A 140 -7.00 0.30 -1.34
CA GLU A 140 -7.13 -0.79 -0.37
C GLU A 140 -6.42 -0.53 0.96
N TRP A 141 -5.50 0.42 0.99
CA TRP A 141 -4.73 0.80 2.18
C TRP A 141 -5.35 1.94 3.00
N ILE A 142 -6.46 2.54 2.53
CA ILE A 142 -7.15 3.63 3.23
C ILE A 142 -7.48 3.25 4.67
N SER A 143 -8.03 2.06 4.89
CA SER A 143 -8.36 1.57 6.24
C SER A 143 -7.15 1.32 7.16
N SER A 144 -5.95 1.24 6.58
CA SER A 144 -4.70 1.07 7.33
C SER A 144 -4.01 2.38 7.66
N THR A 145 -4.32 3.45 6.95
CA THR A 145 -3.68 4.76 7.11
C THR A 145 -3.76 5.31 8.53
N PRO A 146 -4.90 5.22 9.26
CA PRO A 146 -4.97 5.69 10.64
C PRO A 146 -3.95 5.01 11.57
N LYS A 147 -3.69 3.71 11.37
CA LYS A 147 -2.66 2.98 12.14
C LYS A 147 -1.26 3.55 11.91
N HIS A 148 -0.96 3.89 10.65
CA HIS A 148 0.33 4.47 10.30
C HIS A 148 0.47 5.88 10.89
N ILE A 149 -0.57 6.70 10.81
CA ILE A 149 -0.58 8.05 11.41
C ILE A 149 -0.35 7.97 12.92
N LEU A 150 -1.02 7.05 13.62
CA LEU A 150 -0.79 6.84 15.05
C LEU A 150 0.67 6.48 15.34
N LEU A 151 1.28 5.58 14.57
CA LEU A 151 2.67 5.20 14.75
C LEU A 151 3.62 6.39 14.51
N TYR A 152 3.43 7.18 13.45
CA TYR A 152 4.20 8.41 13.22
C TYR A 152 4.08 9.37 14.40
N THR A 153 2.85 9.63 14.86
CA THR A 153 2.55 10.55 15.96
C THR A 153 3.21 10.10 17.27
N TRP A 154 3.08 8.83 17.62
CA TRP A 154 3.64 8.28 18.86
C TRP A 154 5.17 8.24 18.86
N LEU A 155 5.79 8.09 17.69
CA LEU A 155 7.24 8.15 17.55
C LEU A 155 7.77 9.59 17.46
N GLY A 156 6.87 10.60 17.46
CA GLY A 156 7.24 12.01 17.36
C GLY A 156 7.71 12.42 15.97
N TRP A 157 7.29 11.70 14.93
CA TRP A 157 7.71 11.93 13.55
C TRP A 157 6.67 12.73 12.77
N GLN A 158 7.15 13.47 11.76
CA GLN A 158 6.26 14.14 10.83
C GLN A 158 5.48 13.11 10.02
N VAL A 159 4.16 13.25 10.01
CA VAL A 159 3.27 12.41 9.19
C VAL A 159 3.43 12.79 7.72
N PRO A 160 3.70 11.84 6.80
CA PRO A 160 3.78 12.14 5.38
C PRO A 160 2.40 12.46 4.81
N ARG A 161 2.38 13.08 3.63
CA ARG A 161 1.14 13.24 2.85
C ARG A 161 0.72 11.89 2.28
N PHE A 162 -0.58 11.67 2.13
CA PHE A 162 -1.12 10.44 1.55
C PHE A 162 -1.87 10.71 0.25
N ALA A 163 -1.72 9.82 -0.72
CA ALA A 163 -2.46 9.81 -1.96
C ALA A 163 -2.90 8.38 -2.29
N HIS A 164 -4.20 8.09 -2.14
CA HIS A 164 -4.74 6.76 -2.38
C HIS A 164 -5.35 6.65 -3.78
N MET A 165 -4.59 6.04 -4.69
CA MET A 165 -4.97 5.81 -6.08
C MET A 165 -6.12 4.80 -6.21
N PRO A 166 -7.01 4.99 -7.19
CA PRO A 166 -8.04 4.00 -7.49
C PRO A 166 -7.42 2.70 -8.00
N LEU A 167 -8.10 1.57 -7.73
CA LEU A 167 -7.68 0.27 -8.22
C LEU A 167 -8.05 0.08 -9.69
N LEU A 168 -7.11 -0.44 -10.48
CA LEU A 168 -7.38 -0.84 -11.84
C LEU A 168 -8.31 -2.06 -11.89
N ARG A 169 -9.27 -2.04 -12.80
CA ARG A 169 -10.29 -3.09 -12.98
C ARG A 169 -10.21 -3.73 -14.34
N ASN A 170 -10.58 -5.00 -14.41
CA ASN A 170 -10.87 -5.66 -15.68
C ASN A 170 -12.18 -5.11 -16.27
N SER A 171 -12.49 -5.47 -17.54
CA SER A 171 -13.73 -5.10 -18.21
C SER A 171 -15.00 -5.59 -17.49
N ASP A 172 -14.91 -6.69 -16.75
CA ASP A 172 -15.96 -7.24 -15.87
C ASP A 172 -16.04 -6.55 -14.50
N LYS A 173 -15.30 -5.44 -14.30
CA LYS A 173 -15.17 -4.68 -13.06
C LYS A 173 -14.47 -5.40 -11.91
N SER A 174 -13.97 -6.62 -12.09
CA SER A 174 -13.15 -7.30 -11.10
C SER A 174 -11.78 -6.64 -10.95
N LYS A 175 -11.13 -6.82 -9.79
CA LYS A 175 -9.76 -6.32 -9.54
C LYS A 175 -8.75 -7.05 -10.44
N ILE A 176 -7.85 -6.30 -11.10
CA ILE A 176 -6.74 -6.88 -11.84
C ILE A 176 -5.82 -7.66 -10.89
N SER A 177 -5.48 -8.88 -11.29
CA SER A 177 -4.63 -9.79 -10.51
C SER A 177 -3.50 -10.35 -11.36
N LYS A 178 -2.26 -10.26 -10.87
CA LYS A 178 -1.07 -10.83 -11.53
C LYS A 178 -1.19 -12.33 -11.84
N ARG A 179 -2.01 -13.06 -11.07
CA ARG A 179 -2.21 -14.51 -11.27
C ARG A 179 -3.12 -14.83 -12.46
N LYS A 180 -4.05 -13.93 -12.78
CA LYS A 180 -5.08 -14.16 -13.83
C LYS A 180 -4.84 -13.35 -15.09
N ASN A 181 -4.04 -12.29 -15.04
CA ASN A 181 -3.83 -11.40 -16.18
C ASN A 181 -2.33 -11.19 -16.41
N PRO A 182 -1.74 -11.70 -17.51
CA PRO A 182 -0.34 -11.47 -17.87
C PRO A 182 0.01 -9.98 -17.98
N ALA A 183 -0.92 -9.15 -18.48
CA ALA A 183 -0.78 -7.70 -18.57
C ALA A 183 -0.68 -6.99 -17.19
N ALA A 184 -0.81 -7.70 -16.07
CA ALA A 184 -0.48 -7.16 -14.76
C ALA A 184 1.03 -7.21 -14.41
N ARG A 185 1.87 -7.73 -15.31
CA ARG A 185 3.34 -7.77 -15.19
C ARG A 185 3.96 -6.74 -16.13
N LEU A 186 4.78 -5.83 -15.59
CA LEU A 186 5.41 -4.77 -16.37
C LEU A 186 6.22 -5.30 -17.56
N MET A 187 7.00 -6.37 -17.36
CA MET A 187 7.84 -6.95 -18.42
C MET A 187 7.03 -7.54 -19.57
N TRP A 188 5.78 -7.97 -19.33
CA TRP A 188 4.91 -8.45 -20.37
C TRP A 188 4.68 -7.39 -21.47
N PHE A 189 4.49 -6.12 -21.12
CA PHE A 189 4.31 -5.05 -22.11
C PHE A 189 5.53 -4.90 -23.02
N ARG A 190 6.73 -5.00 -22.44
CA ARG A 190 7.98 -4.96 -23.20
C ARG A 190 8.09 -6.17 -24.16
N GLU A 191 7.73 -7.36 -23.68
CA GLU A 191 7.72 -8.60 -24.46
C GLU A 191 6.71 -8.55 -25.62
N GLN A 192 5.60 -7.81 -25.46
CA GLN A 192 4.59 -7.61 -26.49
C GLN A 192 4.90 -6.43 -27.45
N GLY A 193 6.02 -5.74 -27.29
CA GLY A 193 6.42 -4.66 -28.17
C GLY A 193 5.75 -3.30 -27.88
N TYR A 194 5.18 -3.11 -26.69
CA TYR A 194 4.66 -1.81 -26.32
C TYR A 194 5.81 -0.83 -26.04
N LEU A 195 5.69 0.37 -26.59
CA LEU A 195 6.62 1.47 -26.33
C LEU A 195 6.42 2.02 -24.90
N PRO A 196 7.50 2.32 -24.17
CA PRO A 196 7.39 2.86 -22.80
C PRO A 196 6.55 4.14 -22.74
N ASP A 197 6.68 5.03 -23.71
CA ASP A 197 5.94 6.29 -23.78
C ASP A 197 4.45 6.08 -24.01
N ALA A 198 4.08 5.10 -24.87
CA ALA A 198 2.69 4.73 -25.09
C ALA A 198 2.05 4.15 -23.82
N LEU A 199 2.77 3.26 -23.12
CA LEU A 199 2.29 2.69 -21.86
C LEU A 199 2.14 3.77 -20.77
N ARG A 200 3.10 4.68 -20.67
CA ARG A 200 3.05 5.79 -19.71
C ARG A 200 1.86 6.70 -19.97
N ASN A 201 1.65 7.12 -21.21
CA ASN A 201 0.50 7.94 -21.60
C ASN A 201 -0.83 7.19 -21.37
N PHE A 202 -0.89 5.89 -21.66
CA PHE A 202 -2.09 5.09 -21.37
C PHE A 202 -2.41 5.08 -19.86
N LEU A 203 -1.41 4.91 -18.99
CA LEU A 203 -1.59 4.95 -17.54
C LEU A 203 -2.08 6.31 -17.05
N GLN A 204 -1.59 7.41 -17.66
CA GLN A 204 -2.10 8.77 -17.39
C GLN A 204 -3.60 8.87 -17.68
N LEU A 205 -4.05 8.34 -18.82
CA LEU A 205 -5.44 8.40 -19.27
C LEU A 205 -6.40 7.53 -18.43
N LEU A 206 -5.89 6.61 -17.61
CA LEU A 206 -6.76 5.72 -16.83
C LEU A 206 -7.49 6.46 -15.69
N ALA A 207 -6.83 7.39 -15.07
CA ALA A 207 -7.38 8.08 -13.89
C ALA A 207 -7.31 9.61 -13.96
N TYR A 208 -6.79 10.18 -15.05
CA TYR A 208 -6.62 11.61 -15.19
C TYR A 208 -7.39 12.14 -16.41
N PRO A 209 -8.03 13.31 -16.36
CA PRO A 209 -8.80 13.83 -17.47
C PRO A 209 -7.93 14.14 -18.70
N ILE A 210 -8.48 13.90 -19.89
CA ILE A 210 -7.86 14.29 -21.15
C ILE A 210 -7.92 15.81 -21.36
N LEU A 211 -6.97 16.36 -22.11
CA LEU A 211 -6.92 17.81 -22.43
C LEU A 211 -8.14 18.27 -23.21
N GLY A 212 -8.69 17.42 -24.08
CA GLY A 212 -9.85 17.70 -24.89
C GLY A 212 -10.23 16.51 -25.76
N LYS A 213 -11.39 16.60 -26.45
CA LYS A 213 -11.85 15.52 -27.33
C LYS A 213 -10.83 15.25 -28.44
N GLY A 214 -10.35 14.00 -28.53
CA GLY A 214 -9.37 13.57 -29.51
C GLY A 214 -7.91 13.89 -29.13
N GLN A 215 -7.66 14.37 -27.91
CA GLN A 215 -6.32 14.71 -27.42
C GLN A 215 -5.82 13.65 -26.40
N GLU A 216 -5.91 12.38 -26.77
CA GLU A 216 -5.43 11.28 -25.94
C GLU A 216 -3.90 11.12 -25.97
N VAL A 217 -3.23 11.55 -27.06
CA VAL A 217 -1.76 11.51 -27.15
C VAL A 217 -1.18 12.77 -26.48
N GLU A 218 -0.50 12.58 -25.36
CA GLU A 218 0.08 13.66 -24.58
C GLU A 218 1.51 13.31 -24.15
N SER A 219 2.44 14.27 -24.27
CA SER A 219 3.80 14.10 -23.75
C SER A 219 3.80 14.05 -22.22
N PHE A 220 4.82 13.42 -21.66
CA PHE A 220 4.97 13.37 -20.21
C PHE A 220 5.20 14.73 -19.58
N GLU A 221 5.94 15.60 -20.27
CA GLU A 221 6.24 16.96 -19.85
C GLU A 221 4.96 17.82 -19.79
N SER A 222 4.08 17.69 -20.80
CA SER A 222 2.78 18.35 -20.82
C SER A 222 1.90 17.88 -19.67
N PHE A 223 1.86 16.56 -19.43
CA PHE A 223 1.11 15.99 -18.32
C PHE A 223 1.62 16.50 -16.96
N VAL A 224 2.93 16.49 -16.74
CA VAL A 224 3.54 16.96 -15.48
C VAL A 224 3.23 18.44 -15.24
N ALA A 225 3.25 19.26 -16.30
CA ALA A 225 2.99 20.71 -16.20
C ALA A 225 1.56 21.04 -15.73
N ARG A 226 0.59 20.14 -15.97
CA ARG A 226 -0.81 20.34 -15.59
C ARG A 226 -1.30 19.44 -14.44
N PHE A 227 -0.41 18.61 -13.91
CA PHE A 227 -0.79 17.60 -12.92
C PHE A 227 -1.24 18.23 -11.60
N ASP A 228 -2.44 17.87 -11.15
CA ASP A 228 -2.95 18.14 -9.80
C ASP A 228 -3.54 16.86 -9.22
N TRP A 229 -3.23 16.56 -7.99
CA TRP A 229 -3.76 15.39 -7.27
C TRP A 229 -5.28 15.37 -7.20
N ALA A 230 -5.90 16.55 -7.08
CA ALA A 230 -7.35 16.71 -6.99
C ALA A 230 -8.10 16.32 -8.28
N ASP A 231 -7.41 16.33 -9.42
CA ASP A 231 -7.98 15.97 -10.72
C ASP A 231 -8.03 14.44 -10.96
N ILE A 232 -7.40 13.65 -10.09
CA ILE A 232 -7.42 12.20 -10.22
C ILE A 232 -8.82 11.66 -9.94
N ALA A 233 -9.41 10.97 -10.93
CA ALA A 233 -10.71 10.32 -10.80
C ALA A 233 -10.65 9.18 -9.77
N THR A 234 -11.56 9.18 -8.79
CA THR A 234 -11.61 8.16 -7.73
C THR A 234 -12.32 6.87 -8.13
N GLY A 235 -13.02 6.86 -9.26
CA GLY A 235 -13.62 5.66 -9.83
C GLY A 235 -12.54 4.71 -10.35
N GLY A 236 -12.63 3.39 -10.04
CA GLY A 236 -11.67 2.40 -10.52
C GLY A 236 -11.71 2.28 -12.05
N PRO A 237 -10.67 2.73 -12.78
CA PRO A 237 -10.65 2.72 -14.24
C PRO A 237 -10.51 1.30 -14.80
N VAL A 238 -11.13 1.07 -15.94
CA VAL A 238 -11.00 -0.20 -16.68
C VAL A 238 -9.70 -0.19 -17.48
N PHE A 239 -8.90 -1.23 -17.29
CA PHE A 239 -7.66 -1.45 -18.03
C PHE A 239 -8.00 -2.07 -19.39
N ASP A 240 -8.17 -1.22 -20.41
CA ASP A 240 -8.57 -1.61 -21.78
C ASP A 240 -7.34 -1.75 -22.68
N LEU A 241 -6.95 -2.99 -22.94
CA LEU A 241 -5.82 -3.30 -23.84
C LEU A 241 -6.04 -2.81 -25.28
N LYS A 242 -7.29 -2.80 -25.78
CA LYS A 242 -7.57 -2.29 -27.14
C LYS A 242 -7.24 -0.79 -27.25
N LYS A 243 -7.53 -0.03 -26.20
CA LYS A 243 -7.14 1.38 -26.15
C LYS A 243 -5.63 1.55 -26.10
N LEU A 244 -4.94 0.69 -25.34
CA LEU A 244 -3.47 0.69 -25.28
C LEU A 244 -2.87 0.31 -26.66
N ASP A 245 -3.41 -0.70 -27.34
CA ASP A 245 -2.97 -1.09 -28.69
C ASP A 245 -3.08 0.06 -29.67
N TRP A 246 -4.24 0.72 -29.69
CA TRP A 246 -4.47 1.90 -30.51
C TRP A 246 -3.46 3.00 -30.20
N LEU A 247 -3.26 3.32 -28.93
CA LEU A 247 -2.32 4.36 -28.50
C LEU A 247 -0.88 4.01 -28.88
N ASN A 248 -0.46 2.76 -28.64
CA ASN A 248 0.87 2.28 -29.05
C ASN A 248 1.07 2.43 -30.56
N GLY A 249 0.05 2.12 -31.37
CA GLY A 249 0.06 2.35 -32.79
C GLY A 249 0.25 3.84 -33.18
N GLN A 250 -0.32 4.78 -32.42
CA GLN A 250 -0.09 6.22 -32.64
C GLN A 250 1.38 6.60 -32.36
N TYR A 251 1.93 6.11 -31.24
CA TYR A 251 3.34 6.37 -30.90
C TYR A 251 4.30 5.77 -31.92
N ILE A 252 4.05 4.52 -32.42
CA ILE A 252 4.87 3.89 -33.45
C ILE A 252 4.84 4.70 -34.76
N ARG A 253 3.67 5.14 -35.21
CA ARG A 253 3.52 5.95 -36.43
C ARG A 253 4.20 7.30 -36.35
N ASN A 254 4.32 7.85 -35.13
CA ASN A 254 4.98 9.14 -34.91
C ASN A 254 6.52 9.03 -34.79
N LEU A 255 7.07 7.81 -34.78
CA LEU A 255 8.52 7.61 -34.84
C LEU A 255 9.04 7.94 -36.23
N GLY A 256 10.16 8.64 -36.29
CA GLY A 256 10.91 8.78 -37.55
C GLY A 256 11.49 7.44 -38.02
N PRO A 257 11.84 7.29 -39.32
CA PRO A 257 12.32 6.03 -39.88
C PRO A 257 13.51 5.41 -39.13
N GLU A 258 14.48 6.24 -38.73
CA GLU A 258 15.66 5.79 -38.00
C GLU A 258 15.32 5.23 -36.62
N ALA A 259 14.49 5.97 -35.85
CA ALA A 259 14.04 5.54 -34.52
C ALA A 259 13.18 4.27 -34.59
N LEU A 260 12.31 4.17 -35.60
CA LEU A 260 11.51 2.98 -35.84
C LEU A 260 12.40 1.77 -36.14
N THR A 261 13.36 1.93 -37.05
CA THR A 261 14.32 0.88 -37.41
C THR A 261 15.08 0.37 -36.19
N SER A 262 15.62 1.29 -35.37
CA SER A 262 16.33 0.93 -34.13
C SER A 262 15.42 0.11 -33.19
N ARG A 263 14.19 0.55 -32.99
CA ARG A 263 13.23 -0.14 -32.13
C ARG A 263 12.86 -1.54 -32.63
N VAL A 264 12.72 -1.70 -33.94
CA VAL A 264 12.45 -3.02 -34.55
C VAL A 264 13.62 -3.96 -34.32
N PHE A 265 14.86 -3.54 -34.55
CA PHE A 265 16.05 -4.38 -34.28
C PHE A 265 16.16 -4.71 -32.78
N GLU A 266 16.00 -3.74 -31.87
CA GLU A 266 16.00 -4.01 -30.44
C GLU A 266 14.93 -5.01 -30.01
N TYR A 267 13.79 -5.06 -30.67
CA TYR A 267 12.72 -6.03 -30.40
C TYR A 267 13.08 -7.42 -30.92
N VAL A 268 13.55 -7.50 -32.16
CA VAL A 268 13.95 -8.78 -32.81
C VAL A 268 15.11 -9.44 -32.08
N ASP A 269 16.12 -8.67 -31.65
CA ASP A 269 17.28 -9.19 -30.92
C ASP A 269 16.95 -9.78 -29.53
N ARG A 270 15.73 -9.54 -29.04
CA ARG A 270 15.25 -10.07 -27.75
C ARG A 270 14.39 -11.33 -27.88
N MET A 271 13.92 -11.64 -29.10
CA MET A 271 13.11 -12.83 -29.39
C MET A 271 13.95 -14.07 -29.61
#